data_abd5823d39478bd27e0759fd7bb92ddd
#
_entry.id   abd5823d39478bd27e0759fd7bb92ddd
#
_cell.length_a   1.000
_cell.length_b   1.000
_cell.length_c   1.000
_cell.angle_alpha   90.00
_cell.angle_beta   90.00
_cell.angle_gamma   90.00
#
_symmetry.space_group_name_H-M   'P 1'
#
loop_
_entity.id
_entity.type
_entity.pdbx_description
1 polymer ?
#
loop_
_entity_poly.entity_id
_entity_poly.type
_entity_poly.pdbx_seq_one_letter_code
_entity_poly.pdbx_strand_id
1 'polypeptide(L)'
;MKTNLVVWGTNANDEKDLILMELMADDNKVVIKTIPENLVSDELEKKLMDEWRTGSAVELPEGITTIENELSVADNILPEDLKTDRTDVIHRAQTQWHFIVLSSKLNKLYQNELEDFYEKINKLKEYSQETWEDLKNFWQKVQEQVRDKNLLAEHAGNLRESTNVLFSKLKELKSSLEDETRKASAEILEKFKETMSDIEQKINEGNRLQSIFNDLKEIQNAFRDMK
;
A
#
# COMPACT_ATOMS: atom_id res chain seq x y z
N MET A 1 3.57 -9.47 -15.21
CA MET A 1 4.79 -10.30 -15.49
C MET A 1 4.41 -11.74 -15.31
N LYS A 2 5.12 -12.68 -15.99
CA LYS A 2 4.79 -14.11 -15.91
C LYS A 2 5.54 -14.75 -14.76
N THR A 3 4.83 -15.42 -13.87
CA THR A 3 5.37 -16.20 -12.75
C THR A 3 5.61 -17.66 -13.12
N ASN A 4 5.06 -18.10 -14.25
CA ASN A 4 5.08 -19.48 -14.71
C ASN A 4 5.88 -19.61 -16.01
N LEU A 5 6.70 -20.66 -16.10
CA LEU A 5 7.54 -20.99 -17.24
C LEU A 5 7.39 -22.47 -17.59
N VAL A 6 7.27 -22.77 -18.87
CA VAL A 6 7.22 -24.15 -19.41
C VAL A 6 8.32 -24.29 -20.47
N VAL A 7 9.17 -25.29 -20.28
CA VAL A 7 10.26 -25.61 -21.24
C VAL A 7 10.46 -27.10 -21.32
N TRP A 8 10.87 -27.60 -22.50
CA TRP A 8 11.37 -28.95 -22.63
C TRP A 8 12.82 -29.07 -22.17
N GLY A 9 13.17 -30.20 -21.55
CA GLY A 9 14.49 -30.51 -21.08
C GLY A 9 14.73 -32.00 -21.00
N THR A 10 15.83 -32.37 -20.36
CA THR A 10 16.20 -33.76 -20.11
C THR A 10 16.57 -33.94 -18.65
N ASN A 11 16.25 -35.11 -18.08
CA ASN A 11 16.64 -35.50 -16.74
C ASN A 11 18.05 -36.12 -16.69
N ALA A 12 18.47 -36.59 -15.52
CA ALA A 12 19.80 -37.22 -15.32
C ALA A 12 20.04 -38.48 -16.16
N ASN A 13 18.97 -39.12 -16.65
CA ASN A 13 19.04 -40.32 -17.49
C ASN A 13 19.01 -39.99 -19.00
N ASP A 14 19.10 -38.70 -19.35
CA ASP A 14 18.92 -38.17 -20.74
C ASP A 14 17.53 -38.48 -21.32
N GLU A 15 16.53 -38.74 -20.44
CA GLU A 15 15.13 -38.84 -20.85
C GLU A 15 14.50 -37.45 -20.94
N LYS A 16 13.58 -37.30 -21.90
CA LYS A 16 12.94 -36.02 -22.19
C LYS A 16 11.78 -35.76 -21.26
N ASP A 17 11.83 -34.64 -20.56
CA ASP A 17 10.83 -34.18 -19.63
C ASP A 17 10.32 -32.78 -19.99
N LEU A 18 9.03 -32.55 -19.72
CA LEU A 18 8.47 -31.18 -19.73
C LEU A 18 8.65 -30.56 -18.36
N ILE A 19 9.41 -29.48 -18.29
CA ILE A 19 9.78 -28.78 -17.06
C ILE A 19 8.85 -27.58 -16.88
N LEU A 20 8.10 -27.57 -15.79
CA LEU A 20 7.25 -26.49 -15.33
C LEU A 20 7.92 -25.78 -14.16
N MET A 21 8.03 -24.47 -14.21
CA MET A 21 8.60 -23.67 -13.13
C MET A 21 7.61 -22.58 -12.71
N GLU A 22 7.34 -22.49 -11.42
CA GLU A 22 6.40 -21.53 -10.83
C GLU A 22 7.10 -20.74 -9.73
N LEU A 23 7.03 -19.40 -9.81
CA LEU A 23 7.57 -18.51 -8.80
C LEU A 23 6.57 -18.35 -7.64
N MET A 24 7.02 -18.68 -6.44
CA MET A 24 6.36 -18.35 -5.17
C MET A 24 7.03 -17.08 -4.63
N ALA A 25 6.52 -15.92 -5.07
CA ALA A 25 7.18 -14.62 -4.83
C ALA A 25 7.29 -14.26 -3.34
N ASP A 26 6.28 -14.61 -2.53
CA ASP A 26 6.24 -14.30 -1.10
C ASP A 26 7.25 -15.10 -0.29
N ASP A 27 7.55 -16.33 -0.75
CA ASP A 27 8.47 -17.25 -0.10
C ASP A 27 9.90 -17.20 -0.69
N ASN A 28 10.10 -16.44 -1.77
CA ASN A 28 11.35 -16.38 -2.52
C ASN A 28 11.78 -17.77 -3.04
N LYS A 29 10.81 -18.58 -3.46
CA LYS A 29 11.01 -19.95 -3.94
C LYS A 29 10.55 -20.13 -5.37
N VAL A 30 11.14 -21.11 -6.03
CA VAL A 30 10.67 -21.62 -7.32
C VAL A 30 10.30 -23.08 -7.17
N VAL A 31 9.06 -23.41 -7.49
CA VAL A 31 8.56 -24.78 -7.56
C VAL A 31 8.79 -25.30 -8.97
N ILE A 32 9.57 -26.38 -9.09
CA ILE A 32 9.89 -27.04 -10.35
C ILE A 32 9.16 -28.36 -10.38
N LYS A 33 8.37 -28.58 -11.43
CA LYS A 33 7.66 -29.86 -11.66
C LYS A 33 8.12 -30.44 -12.98
N THR A 34 8.45 -31.72 -13.00
CA THR A 34 8.83 -32.43 -14.22
C THR A 34 7.79 -33.47 -14.59
N ILE A 35 7.42 -33.49 -15.86
CA ILE A 35 6.46 -34.43 -16.44
C ILE A 35 7.20 -35.22 -17.52
N PRO A 36 7.36 -36.55 -17.37
CA PRO A 36 7.96 -37.40 -18.41
C PRO A 36 7.22 -37.27 -19.75
N GLU A 37 7.96 -37.31 -20.87
CA GLU A 37 7.41 -37.14 -22.23
C GLU A 37 6.23 -38.08 -22.51
N ASN A 38 6.30 -39.33 -22.01
CA ASN A 38 5.23 -40.31 -22.19
C ASN A 38 3.90 -39.99 -21.51
N LEU A 39 3.90 -39.05 -20.55
CA LEU A 39 2.69 -38.54 -19.87
C LEU A 39 2.18 -37.20 -20.46
N VAL A 40 2.91 -36.62 -21.41
CA VAL A 40 2.55 -35.35 -22.05
C VAL A 40 1.81 -35.63 -23.36
N SER A 41 0.48 -35.43 -23.36
CA SER A 41 -0.29 -35.41 -24.60
C SER A 41 -0.21 -34.02 -25.26
N ASP A 42 -0.43 -33.97 -26.59
CA ASP A 42 -0.46 -32.71 -27.34
C ASP A 42 -1.48 -31.71 -26.75
N GLU A 43 -2.61 -32.23 -26.23
CA GLU A 43 -3.64 -31.41 -25.60
C GLU A 43 -3.16 -30.83 -24.24
N LEU A 44 -2.46 -31.66 -23.44
CA LEU A 44 -1.89 -31.21 -22.17
C LEU A 44 -0.78 -30.16 -22.40
N GLU A 45 0.13 -30.42 -23.34
CA GLU A 45 1.19 -29.45 -23.70
C GLU A 45 0.58 -28.10 -24.07
N LYS A 46 -0.44 -28.10 -24.93
CA LYS A 46 -1.12 -26.90 -25.35
C LYS A 46 -1.76 -26.16 -24.17
N LYS A 47 -2.46 -26.84 -23.28
CA LYS A 47 -3.03 -26.23 -22.06
C LYS A 47 -1.96 -25.63 -21.14
N LEU A 48 -0.84 -26.32 -20.97
CA LEU A 48 0.27 -25.82 -20.17
C LEU A 48 0.93 -24.58 -20.78
N MET A 49 1.10 -24.55 -22.10
CA MET A 49 1.66 -23.39 -22.81
C MET A 49 0.72 -22.18 -22.89
N ASP A 50 -0.57 -22.39 -23.07
CA ASP A 50 -1.56 -21.33 -23.30
C ASP A 50 -2.22 -20.85 -22.01
N GLU A 51 -2.56 -21.76 -21.08
CA GLU A 51 -3.33 -21.49 -19.87
C GLU A 51 -2.44 -21.41 -18.63
N TRP A 52 -1.72 -22.51 -18.30
CA TRP A 52 -0.92 -22.54 -17.08
C TRP A 52 0.20 -21.50 -17.07
N ARG A 53 0.86 -21.30 -18.18
CA ARG A 53 1.89 -20.25 -18.34
C ARG A 53 1.37 -18.82 -18.10
N THR A 54 0.06 -18.62 -18.17
CA THR A 54 -0.60 -17.33 -17.90
C THR A 54 -1.18 -17.24 -16.48
N GLY A 55 -1.01 -18.30 -15.66
CA GLY A 55 -1.45 -18.34 -14.27
C GLY A 55 -2.77 -19.07 -14.03
N SER A 56 -3.34 -19.71 -15.07
CA SER A 56 -4.55 -20.51 -14.90
C SER A 56 -4.22 -21.89 -14.36
N ALA A 57 -5.06 -22.45 -13.50
CA ALA A 57 -4.88 -23.81 -12.99
C ALA A 57 -5.12 -24.84 -14.11
N VAL A 58 -4.23 -25.82 -14.21
CA VAL A 58 -4.33 -26.95 -15.13
C VAL A 58 -4.09 -28.23 -14.32
N GLU A 59 -4.94 -29.25 -14.52
CA GLU A 59 -4.75 -30.55 -13.90
C GLU A 59 -3.51 -31.23 -14.48
N LEU A 60 -2.62 -31.66 -13.59
CA LEU A 60 -1.40 -32.35 -13.94
C LEU A 60 -1.57 -33.87 -13.77
N PRO A 61 -0.90 -34.70 -14.61
CA PRO A 61 -0.96 -36.14 -14.50
C PRO A 61 -0.34 -36.64 -13.18
N GLU A 62 -0.66 -37.85 -12.78
CA GLU A 62 0.04 -38.54 -11.69
C GLU A 62 1.45 -38.96 -12.14
N GLY A 63 2.40 -39.03 -11.18
CA GLY A 63 3.78 -39.44 -11.46
C GLY A 63 4.74 -38.30 -11.81
N ILE A 64 4.36 -37.06 -11.50
CA ILE A 64 5.25 -35.89 -11.64
C ILE A 64 6.22 -35.80 -10.45
N THR A 65 7.43 -35.33 -10.71
CA THR A 65 8.38 -34.97 -9.66
C THR A 65 8.27 -33.49 -9.34
N THR A 66 8.29 -33.14 -8.05
CA THR A 66 8.25 -31.75 -7.62
C THR A 66 9.45 -31.44 -6.74
N ILE A 67 10.16 -30.35 -7.06
CA ILE A 67 11.36 -29.85 -6.36
C ILE A 67 11.11 -28.38 -6.02
N GLU A 68 11.50 -27.94 -4.83
CA GLU A 68 11.49 -26.54 -4.44
C GLU A 68 12.93 -26.04 -4.30
N ASN A 69 13.25 -24.95 -5.00
CA ASN A 69 14.53 -24.28 -4.89
C ASN A 69 14.35 -22.83 -4.45
N GLU A 70 15.30 -22.28 -3.70
CA GLU A 70 15.34 -20.85 -3.44
C GLU A 70 15.72 -20.09 -4.71
N LEU A 71 15.11 -18.94 -4.93
CA LEU A 71 15.50 -18.04 -6.00
C LEU A 71 16.79 -17.31 -5.60
N SER A 72 17.94 -17.80 -6.08
CA SER A 72 19.27 -17.22 -5.87
C SER A 72 19.71 -16.37 -7.04
N VAL A 73 20.50 -15.34 -6.77
CA VAL A 73 21.13 -14.51 -7.83
C VAL A 73 22.36 -15.20 -8.41
N ALA A 74 23.05 -16.01 -7.60
CA ALA A 74 24.32 -16.62 -7.95
C ALA A 74 24.16 -18.01 -8.59
N ASP A 75 23.10 -18.74 -8.20
CA ASP A 75 22.93 -20.13 -8.55
C ASP A 75 21.91 -20.29 -9.68
N ASN A 76 22.09 -21.37 -10.46
CA ASN A 76 21.11 -21.75 -11.47
C ASN A 76 19.81 -22.22 -10.78
N ILE A 77 18.65 -21.79 -11.26
CA ILE A 77 17.36 -22.23 -10.72
C ILE A 77 17.15 -23.72 -10.95
N LEU A 78 17.60 -24.23 -12.10
CA LEU A 78 17.49 -25.65 -12.44
C LEU A 78 18.45 -26.47 -11.59
N PRO A 79 17.99 -27.58 -10.99
CA PRO A 79 18.83 -28.60 -10.41
C PRO A 79 19.88 -29.11 -11.42
N GLU A 80 21.00 -29.61 -10.92
CA GLU A 80 22.14 -30.10 -11.77
C GLU A 80 21.74 -31.31 -12.64
N ASP A 81 20.75 -32.06 -12.24
CA ASP A 81 20.19 -33.23 -12.93
C ASP A 81 19.19 -32.87 -14.05
N LEU A 82 18.78 -31.61 -14.16
CA LEU A 82 17.92 -31.12 -15.23
C LEU A 82 18.66 -30.23 -16.21
N LYS A 83 18.55 -30.52 -17.50
CA LYS A 83 19.15 -29.75 -18.58
C LYS A 83 18.14 -29.30 -19.60
N THR A 84 18.33 -28.14 -20.19
CA THR A 84 17.51 -27.63 -21.29
C THR A 84 18.35 -26.80 -22.25
N ASP A 85 17.96 -26.82 -23.52
CA ASP A 85 18.55 -25.95 -24.54
C ASP A 85 18.07 -24.50 -24.44
N ARG A 86 17.02 -24.25 -23.63
CA ARG A 86 16.39 -22.93 -23.44
C ARG A 86 16.91 -22.20 -22.20
N THR A 87 18.21 -22.30 -21.94
CA THR A 87 18.87 -21.61 -20.83
C THR A 87 18.67 -20.08 -20.87
N ASP A 88 18.59 -19.50 -22.08
CA ASP A 88 18.31 -18.11 -22.33
C ASP A 88 16.95 -17.66 -21.72
N VAL A 89 15.94 -18.52 -21.85
CA VAL A 89 14.60 -18.25 -21.33
C VAL A 89 14.59 -18.34 -19.80
N ILE A 90 15.32 -19.31 -19.24
CA ILE A 90 15.44 -19.48 -17.79
C ILE A 90 16.16 -18.29 -17.16
N HIS A 91 17.31 -17.86 -17.70
CA HIS A 91 18.01 -16.68 -17.17
C HIS A 91 17.18 -15.40 -17.26
N ARG A 92 16.42 -15.24 -18.33
CA ARG A 92 15.49 -14.09 -18.45
C ARG A 92 14.39 -14.16 -17.42
N ALA A 93 13.79 -15.33 -17.21
CA ALA A 93 12.77 -15.53 -16.18
C ALA A 93 13.34 -15.26 -14.78
N GLN A 94 14.52 -15.80 -14.47
CA GLN A 94 15.22 -15.59 -13.19
C GLN A 94 15.41 -14.09 -12.90
N THR A 95 15.90 -13.33 -13.88
CA THR A 95 16.09 -11.88 -13.73
C THR A 95 14.76 -11.16 -13.46
N GLN A 96 13.68 -11.54 -14.16
CA GLN A 96 12.35 -10.96 -13.95
C GLN A 96 11.76 -11.36 -12.60
N TRP A 97 11.99 -12.59 -12.16
CA TRP A 97 11.46 -13.10 -10.90
C TRP A 97 12.11 -12.44 -9.67
N HIS A 98 13.41 -12.12 -9.74
CA HIS A 98 14.04 -11.31 -8.69
C HIS A 98 13.36 -9.96 -8.51
N PHE A 99 12.96 -9.32 -9.61
CA PHE A 99 12.20 -8.07 -9.53
C PHE A 99 10.81 -8.27 -8.92
N ILE A 100 10.12 -9.36 -9.28
CA ILE A 100 8.79 -9.68 -8.71
C ILE A 100 8.90 -9.91 -7.20
N VAL A 101 9.88 -10.69 -6.76
CA VAL A 101 10.14 -10.95 -5.34
C VAL A 101 10.48 -9.67 -4.58
N LEU A 102 11.35 -8.81 -5.14
CA LEU A 102 11.65 -7.51 -4.53
C LEU A 102 10.38 -6.67 -4.37
N SER A 103 9.59 -6.59 -5.42
CA SER A 103 8.33 -5.84 -5.40
C SER A 103 7.33 -6.39 -4.39
N SER A 104 7.21 -7.72 -4.24
CA SER A 104 6.35 -8.36 -3.24
C SER A 104 6.83 -8.04 -1.82
N LYS A 105 8.12 -8.14 -1.56
CA LYS A 105 8.71 -7.79 -0.25
C LYS A 105 8.50 -6.32 0.11
N LEU A 106 8.72 -5.40 -0.84
CA LEU A 106 8.47 -3.97 -0.63
C LEU A 106 6.99 -3.70 -0.40
N ASN A 107 6.10 -4.33 -1.16
CA ASN A 107 4.66 -4.20 -0.97
C ASN A 107 4.24 -4.63 0.45
N LYS A 108 4.73 -5.78 0.92
CA LYS A 108 4.44 -6.28 2.27
C LYS A 108 4.95 -5.34 3.36
N LEU A 109 6.18 -4.80 3.20
CA LEU A 109 6.74 -3.82 4.12
C LEU A 109 5.85 -2.57 4.21
N TYR A 110 5.43 -2.01 3.07
CA TYR A 110 4.59 -0.81 3.03
C TYR A 110 3.16 -1.07 3.48
N GLN A 111 2.62 -2.27 3.28
CA GLN A 111 1.32 -2.64 3.84
C GLN A 111 1.35 -2.66 5.37
N ASN A 112 2.40 -3.22 5.98
CA ASN A 112 2.57 -3.19 7.43
C ASN A 112 2.69 -1.75 7.97
N GLU A 113 3.46 -0.88 7.29
CA GLU A 113 3.56 0.55 7.66
C GLU A 113 2.20 1.26 7.53
N LEU A 114 1.37 0.90 6.54
CA LEU A 114 0.00 1.42 6.41
C LEU A 114 -0.94 0.90 7.49
N GLU A 115 -0.79 -0.33 7.97
CA GLU A 115 -1.56 -0.87 9.11
C GLU A 115 -1.25 -0.08 10.38
N ASP A 116 0.03 0.24 10.63
CA ASP A 116 0.42 1.10 11.75
C ASP A 116 -0.23 2.49 11.65
N PHE A 117 -0.24 3.10 10.45
CA PHE A 117 -0.95 4.36 10.23
C PHE A 117 -2.45 4.24 10.45
N TYR A 118 -3.06 3.15 9.98
CA TYR A 118 -4.48 2.90 10.18
C TYR A 118 -4.84 2.83 11.66
N GLU A 119 -4.03 2.11 12.46
CA GLU A 119 -4.21 2.05 13.90
C GLU A 119 -4.01 3.41 14.58
N LYS A 120 -2.94 4.14 14.20
CA LYS A 120 -2.64 5.48 14.74
C LYS A 120 -3.80 6.43 14.45
N ILE A 121 -4.28 6.50 13.20
CA ILE A 121 -5.34 7.41 12.77
C ILE A 121 -6.70 7.06 13.42
N ASN A 122 -7.02 5.77 13.59
CA ASN A 122 -8.27 5.37 14.25
C ASN A 122 -8.30 5.71 15.75
N LYS A 123 -7.16 5.90 16.40
CA LYS A 123 -7.06 6.32 17.81
C LYS A 123 -7.10 7.85 17.96
N LEU A 124 -6.97 8.61 16.88
CA LEU A 124 -7.05 10.07 16.91
C LEU A 124 -8.47 10.52 17.21
N LYS A 125 -8.61 11.42 18.18
CA LYS A 125 -9.86 12.12 18.48
C LYS A 125 -9.97 13.44 17.73
N GLU A 126 -8.82 14.04 17.40
CA GLU A 126 -8.71 15.32 16.74
C GLU A 126 -7.69 15.22 15.60
N TYR A 127 -7.72 16.18 14.68
CA TYR A 127 -6.76 16.25 13.60
C TYR A 127 -5.32 16.43 14.11
N SER A 128 -4.38 15.66 13.55
CA SER A 128 -2.95 15.76 13.83
C SER A 128 -2.17 16.14 12.59
N GLN A 129 -1.56 17.33 12.60
CA GLN A 129 -0.68 17.79 11.53
C GLN A 129 0.55 16.88 11.37
N GLU A 130 1.12 16.39 12.48
CA GLU A 130 2.25 15.46 12.49
C GLU A 130 1.90 14.18 11.72
N THR A 131 0.76 13.56 12.05
CA THR A 131 0.30 12.33 11.37
C THR A 131 0.01 12.57 9.89
N TRP A 132 -0.47 13.74 9.52
CA TRP A 132 -0.65 14.12 8.11
C TRP A 132 0.70 14.18 7.36
N GLU A 133 1.72 14.83 7.93
CA GLU A 133 3.05 14.92 7.30
C GLU A 133 3.75 13.56 7.27
N ASP A 134 3.62 12.73 8.31
CA ASP A 134 4.13 11.35 8.33
C ASP A 134 3.55 10.53 7.17
N LEU A 135 2.22 10.56 6.99
CA LEU A 135 1.54 9.85 5.91
C LEU A 135 1.94 10.39 4.53
N LYS A 136 2.17 11.68 4.40
CA LYS A 136 2.66 12.30 3.17
C LYS A 136 4.09 11.84 2.84
N ASN A 137 4.97 11.81 3.83
CA ASN A 137 6.33 11.31 3.68
C ASN A 137 6.35 9.82 3.32
N PHE A 138 5.49 9.01 3.94
CA PHE A 138 5.29 7.63 3.56
C PHE A 138 4.91 7.50 2.07
N TRP A 139 3.88 8.25 1.62
CA TRP A 139 3.46 8.21 0.22
C TRP A 139 4.57 8.65 -0.74
N GLN A 140 5.39 9.63 -0.36
CA GLN A 140 6.54 10.04 -1.15
C GLN A 140 7.55 8.90 -1.32
N LYS A 141 7.87 8.15 -0.25
CA LYS A 141 8.74 6.96 -0.33
C LYS A 141 8.20 5.93 -1.32
N VAL A 142 6.88 5.64 -1.26
CA VAL A 142 6.23 4.72 -2.21
C VAL A 142 6.37 5.21 -3.64
N GLN A 143 6.13 6.50 -3.90
CA GLN A 143 6.27 7.10 -5.23
C GLN A 143 7.71 7.02 -5.76
N GLU A 144 8.71 7.16 -4.91
CA GLU A 144 10.12 6.98 -5.29
C GLU A 144 10.39 5.55 -5.77
N GLN A 145 9.88 4.53 -5.07
CA GLN A 145 10.01 3.14 -5.50
C GLN A 145 9.28 2.85 -6.83
N VAL A 146 8.15 3.50 -7.07
CA VAL A 146 7.45 3.42 -8.37
C VAL A 146 8.28 4.05 -9.48
N ARG A 147 8.84 5.24 -9.24
CA ARG A 147 9.70 5.95 -10.19
C ARG A 147 10.96 5.15 -10.53
N ASP A 148 11.56 4.54 -9.52
CA ASP A 148 12.77 3.72 -9.65
C ASP A 148 12.48 2.31 -10.19
N LYS A 149 11.20 2.02 -10.51
CA LYS A 149 10.71 0.74 -11.05
C LYS A 149 10.96 -0.46 -10.13
N ASN A 150 10.96 -0.24 -8.82
CA ASN A 150 11.11 -1.29 -7.81
C ASN A 150 9.77 -1.89 -7.37
N LEU A 151 8.65 -1.25 -7.71
CA LEU A 151 7.30 -1.72 -7.41
C LEU A 151 6.52 -2.02 -8.70
N LEU A 152 5.81 -3.15 -8.71
CA LEU A 152 4.83 -3.49 -9.74
C LEU A 152 3.67 -2.49 -9.69
N ALA A 153 3.08 -2.19 -10.85
CA ALA A 153 1.97 -1.23 -10.97
C ALA A 153 0.75 -1.63 -10.12
N GLU A 154 0.48 -2.93 -10.02
CA GLU A 154 -0.60 -3.47 -9.19
C GLU A 154 -0.35 -3.18 -7.69
N HIS A 155 0.85 -3.50 -7.19
CA HIS A 155 1.22 -3.21 -5.80
C HIS A 155 1.14 -1.71 -5.49
N ALA A 156 1.64 -0.87 -6.40
CA ALA A 156 1.57 0.58 -6.28
C ALA A 156 0.12 1.10 -6.27
N GLY A 157 -0.76 0.50 -7.06
CA GLY A 157 -2.19 0.81 -7.09
C GLY A 157 -2.87 0.54 -5.74
N ASN A 158 -2.66 -0.64 -5.18
CA ASN A 158 -3.22 -1.06 -3.90
C ASN A 158 -2.74 -0.16 -2.75
N LEU A 159 -1.44 0.14 -2.70
CA LEU A 159 -0.87 1.05 -1.70
C LEU A 159 -1.45 2.47 -1.82
N ARG A 160 -1.67 2.95 -3.06
CA ARG A 160 -2.31 4.25 -3.32
C ARG A 160 -3.73 4.31 -2.79
N GLU A 161 -4.54 3.29 -3.05
CA GLU A 161 -5.93 3.22 -2.58
C GLU A 161 -5.99 3.24 -1.05
N SER A 162 -5.20 2.40 -0.38
CA SER A 162 -5.12 2.36 1.08
C SER A 162 -4.67 3.70 1.66
N THR A 163 -3.65 4.33 1.07
CA THR A 163 -3.16 5.65 1.51
C THR A 163 -4.23 6.74 1.34
N ASN A 164 -5.00 6.72 0.24
CA ASN A 164 -6.08 7.68 0.00
C ASN A 164 -7.20 7.56 1.03
N VAL A 165 -7.53 6.35 1.47
CA VAL A 165 -8.51 6.12 2.56
C VAL A 165 -8.05 6.80 3.85
N LEU A 166 -6.78 6.68 4.21
CA LEU A 166 -6.20 7.29 5.40
C LEU A 166 -6.18 8.82 5.30
N PHE A 167 -5.81 9.38 4.15
CA PHE A 167 -5.91 10.82 3.91
C PHE A 167 -7.34 11.34 4.00
N SER A 168 -8.32 10.59 3.52
CA SER A 168 -9.73 10.97 3.62
C SER A 168 -10.19 11.05 5.07
N LYS A 169 -9.82 10.09 5.92
CA LYS A 169 -10.11 10.12 7.35
C LYS A 169 -9.47 11.33 8.06
N LEU A 170 -8.21 11.63 7.75
CA LEU A 170 -7.55 12.81 8.31
C LEU A 170 -8.21 14.12 7.86
N LYS A 171 -8.70 14.20 6.61
CA LYS A 171 -9.45 15.36 6.12
C LYS A 171 -10.79 15.52 6.85
N GLU A 172 -11.49 14.43 7.13
CA GLU A 172 -12.73 14.46 7.92
C GLU A 172 -12.48 15.01 9.32
N LEU A 173 -11.43 14.53 10.02
CA LEU A 173 -11.03 15.05 11.33
C LEU A 173 -10.69 16.54 11.27
N LYS A 174 -9.97 16.98 10.23
CA LYS A 174 -9.65 18.38 10.00
C LYS A 174 -10.90 19.25 9.81
N SER A 175 -11.82 18.79 8.97
CA SER A 175 -13.08 19.49 8.71
C SER A 175 -13.93 19.61 9.99
N SER A 176 -13.99 18.56 10.81
CA SER A 176 -14.71 18.60 12.09
C SER A 176 -14.09 19.65 13.03
N LEU A 177 -12.77 19.70 13.14
CA LEU A 177 -12.05 20.69 13.93
C LEU A 177 -12.32 22.13 13.44
N GLU A 178 -12.27 22.35 12.12
CA GLU A 178 -12.57 23.65 11.51
C GLU A 178 -14.02 24.08 11.76
N ASP A 179 -14.98 23.16 11.69
CA ASP A 179 -16.39 23.42 11.97
C ASP A 179 -16.64 23.73 13.46
N GLU A 180 -15.99 23.01 14.37
CA GLU A 180 -16.07 23.29 15.82
C GLU A 180 -15.46 24.65 16.15
N THR A 181 -14.29 24.97 15.59
CA THR A 181 -13.65 26.28 15.76
C THR A 181 -14.53 27.40 15.23
N ARG A 182 -15.16 27.20 14.06
CA ARG A 182 -16.07 28.19 13.47
C ARG A 182 -17.31 28.42 14.32
N LYS A 183 -17.91 27.34 14.88
CA LYS A 183 -19.06 27.45 15.78
C LYS A 183 -18.71 28.18 17.08
N ALA A 184 -17.58 27.80 17.70
CA ALA A 184 -17.11 28.47 18.90
C ALA A 184 -16.85 29.98 18.66
N SER A 185 -16.20 30.31 17.53
CA SER A 185 -15.96 31.69 17.14
C SER A 185 -17.27 32.48 16.89
N ALA A 186 -18.28 31.83 16.28
CA ALA A 186 -19.56 32.45 16.04
C ALA A 186 -20.34 32.72 17.35
N GLU A 187 -20.32 31.77 18.30
CA GLU A 187 -20.92 31.92 19.62
C GLU A 187 -20.28 33.07 20.41
N ILE A 188 -18.95 33.18 20.34
CA ILE A 188 -18.24 34.27 21.00
C ILE A 188 -18.57 35.60 20.35
N LEU A 189 -18.62 35.67 19.02
CA LEU A 189 -19.00 36.89 18.30
C LEU A 189 -20.42 37.35 18.67
N GLU A 190 -21.35 36.41 18.83
CA GLU A 190 -22.75 36.75 19.23
C GLU A 190 -22.77 37.31 20.65
N LYS A 191 -22.08 36.68 21.61
CA LYS A 191 -21.96 37.22 22.98
C LYS A 191 -21.34 38.64 23.00
N PHE A 192 -20.34 38.89 22.15
CA PHE A 192 -19.78 40.24 22.04
C PHE A 192 -20.79 41.26 21.52
N LYS A 193 -21.60 40.90 20.52
CA LYS A 193 -22.64 41.78 20.01
C LYS A 193 -23.70 42.08 21.08
N GLU A 194 -24.13 41.06 21.82
CA GLU A 194 -25.09 41.23 22.94
C GLU A 194 -24.50 42.18 23.99
N THR A 195 -23.27 41.94 24.44
CA THR A 195 -22.63 42.81 25.45
C THR A 195 -22.41 44.23 24.95
N MET A 196 -22.07 44.43 23.67
CA MET A 196 -21.95 45.76 23.07
C MET A 196 -23.31 46.47 23.03
N SER A 197 -24.39 45.75 22.70
CA SER A 197 -25.75 46.28 22.70
C SER A 197 -26.18 46.69 24.11
N ASP A 198 -25.86 45.89 25.12
CA ASP A 198 -26.14 46.21 26.51
C ASP A 198 -25.37 47.47 26.99
N ILE A 199 -24.14 47.62 26.55
CA ILE A 199 -23.33 48.81 26.84
C ILE A 199 -23.93 50.06 26.18
N GLU A 200 -24.35 49.98 24.92
CA GLU A 200 -25.03 51.07 24.21
C GLU A 200 -26.31 51.48 24.91
N GLN A 201 -27.09 50.49 25.37
CA GLN A 201 -28.30 50.77 26.14
C GLN A 201 -27.98 51.48 27.47
N LYS A 202 -26.98 51.01 28.24
CA LYS A 202 -26.56 51.65 29.49
C LYS A 202 -26.06 53.08 29.29
N ILE A 203 -25.40 53.38 28.18
CA ILE A 203 -24.97 54.73 27.80
C ILE A 203 -26.19 55.60 27.55
N ASN A 204 -27.19 55.13 26.79
CA ASN A 204 -28.41 55.86 26.45
C ASN A 204 -29.27 56.14 27.67
N GLU A 205 -29.28 55.25 28.67
CA GLU A 205 -30.00 55.37 29.92
C GLU A 205 -29.27 56.27 30.94
N GLY A 206 -28.07 56.78 30.62
CA GLY A 206 -27.33 57.69 31.48
C GLY A 206 -26.69 57.01 32.71
N ASN A 207 -26.41 55.73 32.64
CA ASN A 207 -25.79 54.95 33.71
C ASN A 207 -24.35 55.46 34.05
N ARG A 208 -23.87 55.13 35.28
CA ARG A 208 -22.56 55.59 35.76
C ARG A 208 -21.42 55.07 34.85
N LEU A 209 -20.58 55.97 34.38
CA LEU A 209 -19.42 55.69 33.53
C LEU A 209 -18.51 54.54 34.05
N GLN A 210 -18.43 54.36 35.39
CA GLN A 210 -17.63 53.32 36.00
C GLN A 210 -18.12 51.89 35.69
N SER A 211 -19.44 51.68 35.58
CA SER A 211 -20.03 50.39 35.21
C SER A 211 -19.70 50.06 33.76
N ILE A 212 -19.90 51.04 32.87
CA ILE A 212 -19.63 50.88 31.43
C ILE A 212 -18.13 50.60 31.19
N PHE A 213 -17.24 51.25 31.93
CA PHE A 213 -15.81 51.01 31.83
C PHE A 213 -15.41 49.58 32.24
N ASN A 214 -16.04 49.02 33.28
CA ASN A 214 -15.79 47.65 33.71
C ASN A 214 -16.23 46.62 32.65
N ASP A 215 -17.43 46.83 32.08
CA ASP A 215 -17.95 45.95 31.00
C ASP A 215 -17.05 45.98 29.76
N LEU A 216 -16.55 47.14 29.34
CA LEU A 216 -15.57 47.29 28.23
C LEU A 216 -14.26 46.61 28.55
N LYS A 217 -13.77 46.65 29.79
CA LYS A 217 -12.54 46.00 30.19
C LYS A 217 -12.67 44.47 30.18
N GLU A 218 -13.84 43.95 30.59
CA GLU A 218 -14.12 42.51 30.47
C GLU A 218 -14.11 42.04 29.01
N ILE A 219 -14.74 42.80 28.11
CA ILE A 219 -14.69 42.51 26.67
C ILE A 219 -13.25 42.51 26.13
N GLN A 220 -12.47 43.53 26.48
CA GLN A 220 -11.06 43.61 26.03
C GLN A 220 -10.22 42.44 26.54
N ASN A 221 -10.43 42.03 27.79
CA ASN A 221 -9.72 40.86 28.34
C ASN A 221 -10.12 39.56 27.63
N ALA A 222 -11.41 39.32 27.46
CA ALA A 222 -11.94 38.16 26.74
C ALA A 222 -11.40 38.10 25.30
N PHE A 223 -11.31 39.23 24.60
CA PHE A 223 -10.76 39.32 23.24
C PHE A 223 -9.25 39.03 23.20
N ARG A 224 -8.51 39.44 24.24
CA ARG A 224 -7.06 39.17 24.35
C ARG A 224 -6.77 37.70 24.63
N ASP A 225 -7.62 37.04 25.39
CA ASP A 225 -7.45 35.62 25.76
C ASP A 225 -7.89 34.65 24.63
N MET A 226 -8.46 35.16 23.55
CA MET A 226 -8.84 34.43 22.33
C MET A 226 -7.68 34.24 21.33
N LYS A 227 -6.51 34.81 21.53
CA LYS A 227 -5.32 34.61 20.71
C LYS A 227 -4.55 33.40 21.17
#